data_2f0dc2c2573dd02938c341cf50e390f5
#
_entry.id   2f0dc2c2573dd02938c341cf50e390f5
#
_cell.length_a   1.000
_cell.length_b   1.000
_cell.length_c   1.000
_cell.angle_alpha   90.00
_cell.angle_beta   90.00
_cell.angle_gamma   90.00
#
_symmetry.space_group_name_H-M   'P 1'
#
loop_
_entity.id
_entity.type
_entity.pdbx_description
1 polymer ?
#
loop_
_entity_poly.entity_id
_entity_poly.type
_entity_poly.pdbx_seq_one_letter_code
_entity_poly.pdbx_strand_id
1 'polypeptide(L)'
;LCSGSTEDELIKRACELGEEMAQMCTKTFLPPNDLEFEKIYLRLLLKGKKRYFGWKIEDGKKKLDCKGFECVRRDFSPILAKTQKRVAELISKENKLQEAIDLTRKTVLDLVYNRVPIEGYIMSKKLTKPPEDYASPGPHTKVAMLLKRLHGEQHAPKAGERVEFIIGMPPHPKASVSERAVTVESVRAGA
;
A
#
# COMPACT_ATOMS: atom_id res chain seq x y z
N LEU A 1 7.31 34.34 5.49
CA LEU A 1 7.44 33.75 4.16
C LEU A 1 8.40 34.62 3.38
N CYS A 2 9.64 34.15 3.18
CA CYS A 2 10.68 34.89 2.46
C CYS A 2 10.32 34.90 0.98
N SER A 3 9.82 36.03 0.49
CA SER A 3 9.66 36.27 -0.94
C SER A 3 11.04 36.40 -1.58
N GLY A 4 11.42 35.45 -2.44
CA GLY A 4 12.64 35.48 -3.22
C GLY A 4 13.64 34.34 -2.99
N SER A 5 13.44 33.47 -2.01
CA SER A 5 14.30 32.31 -1.77
C SER A 5 13.99 31.16 -2.74
N THR A 6 15.03 30.50 -3.22
CA THR A 6 14.87 29.27 -4.01
C THR A 6 14.33 28.12 -3.15
N GLU A 7 13.72 27.10 -3.78
CA GLU A 7 13.22 25.93 -3.05
C GLU A 7 14.33 25.25 -2.23
N ASP A 8 15.55 25.20 -2.77
CA ASP A 8 16.70 24.57 -2.10
C ASP A 8 17.16 25.37 -0.87
N GLU A 9 17.13 26.69 -0.92
CA GLU A 9 17.40 27.54 0.25
C GLU A 9 16.37 27.37 1.35
N LEU A 10 15.09 27.26 0.99
CA LEU A 10 14.02 26.98 1.93
C LEU A 10 14.16 25.61 2.60
N ILE A 11 14.53 24.58 1.82
CA ILE A 11 14.82 23.25 2.33
C ILE A 11 15.98 23.27 3.33
N LYS A 12 17.10 23.92 2.96
CA LYS A 12 18.28 24.05 3.82
C LYS A 12 17.92 24.73 5.14
N ARG A 13 17.25 25.87 5.06
CA ARG A 13 16.83 26.61 6.26
C ARG A 13 15.86 25.83 7.13
N ALA A 14 14.94 25.05 6.53
CA ALA A 14 14.02 24.19 7.26
C ALA A 14 14.74 23.06 8.01
N CYS A 15 15.78 22.47 7.41
CA CYS A 15 16.61 21.46 8.08
C CYS A 15 17.38 22.08 9.25
N GLU A 16 18.07 23.21 9.06
CA GLU A 16 18.78 23.92 10.11
C GLU A 16 17.86 24.23 11.31
N LEU A 17 16.68 24.78 11.03
CA LEU A 17 15.69 25.08 12.05
C LEU A 17 15.19 23.83 12.77
N GLY A 18 14.99 22.72 12.04
CA GLY A 18 14.59 21.43 12.62
C GLY A 18 15.63 20.89 13.60
N GLU A 19 16.90 20.98 13.26
CA GLU A 19 18.02 20.59 14.14
C GLU A 19 18.11 21.51 15.38
N GLU A 20 18.04 22.83 15.18
CA GLU A 20 18.00 23.78 16.28
C GLU A 20 16.85 23.49 17.26
N MET A 21 15.65 23.25 16.75
CA MET A 21 14.47 22.91 17.55
C MET A 21 14.63 21.58 18.29
N ALA A 22 15.19 20.56 17.66
CA ALA A 22 15.43 19.25 18.28
C ALA A 22 16.39 19.41 19.47
N GLN A 23 17.48 20.14 19.31
CA GLN A 23 18.43 20.43 20.37
C GLN A 23 17.82 21.25 21.51
N MET A 24 17.02 22.25 21.21
CA MET A 24 16.33 23.05 22.23
C MET A 24 15.34 22.19 23.02
N CYS A 25 14.55 21.35 22.35
CA CYS A 25 13.60 20.46 23.00
C CYS A 25 14.30 19.41 23.85
N THR A 26 15.41 18.82 23.39
CA THR A 26 16.20 17.84 24.16
C THR A 26 16.61 18.37 25.50
N LYS A 27 16.99 19.64 25.59
CA LYS A 27 17.39 20.30 26.88
C LYS A 27 16.25 20.36 27.91
N THR A 28 14.99 20.17 27.49
CA THR A 28 13.83 20.19 28.40
C THR A 28 13.48 18.79 28.93
N PHE A 29 14.09 17.72 28.38
CA PHE A 29 13.86 16.35 28.80
C PHE A 29 14.90 15.88 29.84
N LEU A 30 14.51 14.92 30.68
CA LEU A 30 15.43 14.23 31.54
C LEU A 30 16.23 13.18 30.76
N PRO A 31 17.54 13.08 30.95
CA PRO A 31 18.35 12.03 30.35
C PRO A 31 17.78 10.62 30.69
N PRO A 32 17.83 9.65 29.80
CA PRO A 32 18.51 9.64 28.48
C PRO A 32 17.61 10.05 27.28
N ASN A 33 16.54 10.77 27.53
CA ASN A 33 15.61 11.15 26.45
C ASN A 33 16.18 12.31 25.63
N ASP A 34 16.27 12.13 24.32
CA ASP A 34 16.67 13.14 23.35
C ASP A 34 15.67 13.18 22.18
N LEU A 35 15.64 14.30 21.48
CA LEU A 35 14.87 14.49 20.28
C LEU A 35 15.84 14.68 19.12
N GLU A 36 15.67 13.86 18.08
CA GLU A 36 16.42 13.99 16.84
C GLU A 36 15.54 14.59 15.74
N PHE A 37 16.15 15.41 14.90
CA PHE A 37 15.53 15.84 13.65
C PHE A 37 15.63 14.70 12.64
N GLU A 38 14.48 14.16 12.18
CA GLU A 38 14.49 13.00 11.27
C GLU A 38 14.42 13.41 9.80
N LYS A 39 13.45 14.25 9.44
CA LYS A 39 13.20 14.60 8.03
C LYS A 39 12.20 15.73 7.88
N ILE A 40 12.19 16.33 6.69
CA ILE A 40 11.16 17.29 6.29
C ILE A 40 10.33 16.75 5.13
N TYR A 41 9.09 17.21 5.08
CA TYR A 41 8.21 16.97 3.94
C TYR A 41 7.90 18.29 3.23
N LEU A 42 8.07 18.32 1.90
CA LEU A 42 7.64 19.44 1.07
C LEU A 42 6.12 19.54 1.01
N ARG A 43 5.47 18.40 0.87
CA ARG A 43 4.01 18.25 0.92
C ARG A 43 3.69 16.97 1.64
N LEU A 44 2.76 17.03 2.58
CA LEU A 44 2.32 15.90 3.37
C LEU A 44 0.80 15.86 3.41
N LEU A 45 0.22 14.71 3.02
CA LEU A 45 -1.19 14.42 3.20
C LEU A 45 -1.36 13.40 4.32
N LEU A 46 -2.03 13.83 5.38
CA LEU A 46 -2.40 12.99 6.53
C LEU A 46 -3.85 12.56 6.38
N LYS A 47 -4.11 11.27 6.16
CA LYS A 47 -5.46 10.72 6.13
C LYS A 47 -5.93 10.29 7.52
N GLY A 48 -5.02 9.90 8.39
CA GLY A 48 -5.30 9.46 9.74
C GLY A 48 -4.07 8.89 10.42
N LYS A 49 -4.23 8.32 11.62
CA LYS A 49 -3.13 7.72 12.38
C LYS A 49 -2.43 6.63 11.56
N LYS A 50 -1.13 6.74 11.41
CA LYS A 50 -0.27 5.82 10.65
C LYS A 50 -0.63 5.69 9.15
N ARG A 51 -1.44 6.62 8.60
CA ARG A 51 -1.81 6.65 7.18
C ARG A 51 -1.51 8.03 6.61
N TYR A 52 -0.38 8.14 5.93
CA TYR A 52 0.06 9.39 5.30
C TYR A 52 0.92 9.10 4.06
N PHE A 53 0.98 10.06 3.17
CA PHE A 53 1.98 10.10 2.10
C PHE A 53 2.46 11.53 1.90
N GLY A 54 3.70 11.67 1.49
CA GLY A 54 4.31 12.97 1.23
C GLY A 54 5.65 12.85 0.53
N TRP A 55 6.12 13.97 0.01
CA TRP A 55 7.44 14.08 -0.59
C TRP A 55 8.43 14.52 0.48
N LYS A 56 9.22 13.58 0.95
CA LYS A 56 10.31 13.85 1.90
C LYS A 56 11.60 14.19 1.16
N ILE A 57 12.42 14.98 1.82
CA ILE A 57 13.82 15.20 1.45
C ILE A 57 14.68 14.22 2.23
N GLU A 58 15.49 13.47 1.52
CA GLU A 58 16.45 12.52 2.06
C GLU A 58 17.69 12.53 1.17
N ASP A 59 18.85 12.83 1.75
CA ASP A 59 20.12 12.98 1.03
C ASP A 59 20.04 13.97 -0.16
N GLY A 60 19.35 15.09 0.01
CA GLY A 60 19.12 16.09 -1.03
C GLY A 60 18.17 15.64 -2.16
N LYS A 61 17.57 14.45 -2.07
CA LYS A 61 16.66 13.92 -3.09
C LYS A 61 15.21 13.87 -2.61
N LYS A 62 14.30 14.21 -3.52
CA LYS A 62 12.86 14.10 -3.27
C LYS A 62 12.42 12.65 -3.44
N LYS A 63 11.92 12.03 -2.36
CA LYS A 63 11.40 10.66 -2.36
C LYS A 63 9.95 10.65 -1.87
N LEU A 64 9.10 9.83 -2.51
CA LEU A 64 7.76 9.60 -2.02
C LEU A 64 7.81 8.67 -0.80
N ASP A 65 7.39 9.17 0.35
CA ASP A 65 7.18 8.39 1.56
C ASP A 65 5.68 8.10 1.72
N CYS A 66 5.33 6.82 1.72
CA CYS A 66 3.96 6.36 1.79
C CYS A 66 3.83 5.32 2.91
N LYS A 67 3.02 5.62 3.92
CA LYS A 67 2.80 4.73 5.07
C LYS A 67 1.32 4.39 5.22
N GLY A 68 1.06 3.11 5.49
CA GLY A 68 -0.28 2.61 5.81
C GLY A 68 -1.27 2.62 4.65
N PHE A 69 -0.83 2.93 3.44
CA PHE A 69 -1.63 2.83 2.22
C PHE A 69 -1.45 1.48 1.54
N GLU A 70 -2.43 1.11 0.76
CA GLU A 70 -2.50 -0.17 0.07
C GLU A 70 -1.39 -0.31 -0.99
N CYS A 71 -0.94 0.81 -1.57
CA CYS A 71 0.12 0.83 -2.61
C CYS A 71 1.50 0.31 -2.15
N VAL A 72 1.74 0.23 -0.84
CA VAL A 72 2.99 -0.33 -0.27
C VAL A 72 2.81 -1.76 0.25
N ARG A 73 1.62 -2.32 0.13
CA ARG A 73 1.27 -3.64 0.65
C ARG A 73 1.09 -4.65 -0.48
N ARG A 74 1.60 -5.86 -0.29
CA ARG A 74 1.50 -6.95 -1.27
C ARG A 74 0.19 -7.75 -1.18
N ASP A 75 -0.62 -7.52 -0.15
CA ASP A 75 -1.91 -8.18 0.05
C ASP A 75 -3.08 -7.46 -0.65
N PHE A 76 -2.78 -6.43 -1.45
CA PHE A 76 -3.72 -5.75 -2.33
C PHE A 76 -3.38 -5.97 -3.81
N SER A 77 -4.36 -5.80 -4.67
CA SER A 77 -4.18 -6.03 -6.10
C SER A 77 -3.21 -5.02 -6.73
N PRO A 78 -2.37 -5.45 -7.69
CA PRO A 78 -1.40 -4.59 -8.36
C PRO A 78 -2.03 -3.37 -9.04
N ILE A 79 -3.21 -3.52 -9.63
CA ILE A 79 -3.91 -2.38 -10.26
C ILE A 79 -4.27 -1.31 -9.22
N LEU A 80 -4.76 -1.70 -8.04
CA LEU A 80 -5.05 -0.77 -6.95
C LEU A 80 -3.78 -0.08 -6.46
N ALA A 81 -2.71 -0.84 -6.23
CA ALA A 81 -1.43 -0.31 -5.78
C ALA A 81 -0.84 0.71 -6.77
N LYS A 82 -0.85 0.38 -8.06
CA LYS A 82 -0.37 1.26 -9.14
C LYS A 82 -1.19 2.54 -9.24
N THR A 83 -2.52 2.41 -9.26
CA THR A 83 -3.41 3.56 -9.36
C THR A 83 -3.27 4.47 -8.14
N GLN A 84 -3.27 3.92 -6.93
CA GLN A 84 -3.14 4.70 -5.70
C GLN A 84 -1.80 5.44 -5.62
N LYS A 85 -0.71 4.79 -6.03
CA LYS A 85 0.61 5.44 -6.10
C LYS A 85 0.60 6.60 -7.07
N ARG A 86 0.05 6.41 -8.29
CA ARG A 86 -0.01 7.49 -9.29
C ARG A 86 -0.93 8.63 -8.87
N VAL A 87 -2.05 8.34 -8.24
CA VAL A 87 -2.94 9.35 -7.63
C VAL A 87 -2.20 10.15 -6.55
N ALA A 88 -1.44 9.48 -5.67
CA ALA A 88 -0.63 10.15 -4.66
C ALA A 88 0.41 11.09 -5.28
N GLU A 89 1.07 10.68 -6.36
CA GLU A 89 2.01 11.52 -7.11
C GLU A 89 1.33 12.74 -7.74
N LEU A 90 0.21 12.54 -8.43
CA LEU A 90 -0.55 13.61 -9.08
C LEU A 90 -0.99 14.68 -8.08
N ILE A 91 -1.48 14.28 -6.92
CA ILE A 91 -1.95 15.21 -5.89
C ILE A 91 -0.77 15.89 -5.18
N SER A 92 0.23 15.11 -4.73
CA SER A 92 1.26 15.63 -3.83
C SER A 92 2.44 16.29 -4.54
N LYS A 93 2.79 15.86 -5.75
CA LYS A 93 3.89 16.42 -6.52
C LYS A 93 3.42 17.40 -7.57
N GLU A 94 2.46 16.99 -8.38
CA GLU A 94 2.08 17.70 -9.59
C GLU A 94 0.94 18.71 -9.37
N ASN A 95 0.27 18.63 -8.23
CA ASN A 95 -0.93 19.43 -7.88
C ASN A 95 -2.06 19.32 -8.92
N LYS A 96 -2.22 18.12 -9.50
CA LYS A 96 -3.14 17.82 -10.60
C LYS A 96 -4.33 17.02 -10.10
N LEU A 97 -5.19 17.65 -9.31
CA LEU A 97 -6.34 16.97 -8.70
C LEU A 97 -7.30 16.40 -9.74
N GLN A 98 -7.58 17.14 -10.82
CA GLN A 98 -8.50 16.68 -11.86
C GLN A 98 -7.97 15.44 -12.58
N GLU A 99 -6.70 15.41 -12.94
CA GLU A 99 -6.08 14.22 -13.56
C GLU A 99 -6.11 12.99 -12.61
N ALA A 100 -5.97 13.21 -11.29
CA ALA A 100 -6.09 12.14 -10.31
C ALA A 100 -7.51 11.56 -10.25
N ILE A 101 -8.53 12.42 -10.33
CA ILE A 101 -9.95 12.02 -10.39
C ILE A 101 -10.20 11.23 -11.67
N ASP A 102 -9.75 11.73 -12.81
CA ASP A 102 -9.98 11.10 -14.12
C ASP A 102 -9.27 9.75 -14.22
N LEU A 103 -8.04 9.64 -13.70
CA LEU A 103 -7.33 8.36 -13.58
C LEU A 103 -8.12 7.36 -12.73
N THR A 104 -8.66 7.80 -11.61
CA THR A 104 -9.45 6.94 -10.72
C THR A 104 -10.71 6.46 -11.42
N ARG A 105 -11.46 7.36 -12.08
CA ARG A 105 -12.65 7.02 -12.87
C ARG A 105 -12.34 6.04 -13.98
N LYS A 106 -11.28 6.30 -14.75
CA LYS A 106 -10.82 5.40 -15.82
C LYS A 106 -10.50 4.02 -15.26
N THR A 107 -9.75 3.92 -14.16
CA THR A 107 -9.42 2.63 -13.55
C THR A 107 -10.67 1.86 -13.12
N VAL A 108 -11.65 2.55 -12.52
CA VAL A 108 -12.93 1.92 -12.15
C VAL A 108 -13.68 1.39 -13.39
N LEU A 109 -13.74 2.18 -14.46
CA LEU A 109 -14.36 1.75 -15.71
C LEU A 109 -13.62 0.55 -16.34
N ASP A 110 -12.29 0.57 -16.33
CA ASP A 110 -11.49 -0.54 -16.87
C ASP A 110 -11.70 -1.83 -16.06
N LEU A 111 -11.91 -1.73 -14.72
CA LEU A 111 -12.30 -2.85 -13.88
C LEU A 111 -13.72 -3.36 -14.21
N VAL A 112 -14.69 -2.46 -14.31
CA VAL A 112 -16.11 -2.82 -14.59
C VAL A 112 -16.25 -3.49 -15.95
N TYR A 113 -15.53 -3.01 -16.97
CA TYR A 113 -15.56 -3.56 -18.33
C TYR A 113 -14.54 -4.67 -18.57
N ASN A 114 -13.92 -5.21 -17.51
CA ASN A 114 -12.94 -6.31 -17.58
C ASN A 114 -11.79 -6.05 -18.59
N ARG A 115 -11.28 -4.81 -18.62
CA ARG A 115 -10.17 -4.39 -19.51
C ARG A 115 -8.80 -4.53 -18.85
N VAL A 116 -8.76 -4.87 -17.57
CA VAL A 116 -7.53 -5.06 -16.81
C VAL A 116 -7.06 -6.50 -16.99
N PRO A 117 -5.77 -6.74 -17.33
CA PRO A 117 -5.24 -8.10 -17.43
C PRO A 117 -5.23 -8.79 -16.05
N ILE A 118 -5.30 -10.12 -16.07
CA ILE A 118 -5.45 -10.96 -14.86
C ILE A 118 -4.38 -10.66 -13.79
N GLU A 119 -3.18 -10.33 -14.21
CA GLU A 119 -2.06 -9.97 -13.33
C GLU A 119 -2.36 -8.75 -12.46
N GLY A 120 -3.25 -7.87 -12.92
CA GLY A 120 -3.72 -6.71 -12.17
C GLY A 120 -4.59 -7.06 -10.96
N TYR A 121 -5.18 -8.26 -10.93
CA TYR A 121 -6.08 -8.71 -9.86
C TYR A 121 -5.42 -9.66 -8.86
N ILE A 122 -4.25 -10.23 -9.17
CA ILE A 122 -3.58 -11.23 -8.32
C ILE A 122 -3.11 -10.59 -7.02
N MET A 123 -3.70 -11.01 -5.92
CA MET A 123 -3.29 -10.65 -4.57
C MET A 123 -2.46 -11.77 -3.97
N SER A 124 -1.53 -11.43 -3.06
CA SER A 124 -0.66 -12.41 -2.43
C SER A 124 -0.57 -12.16 -0.93
N LYS A 125 -0.87 -13.17 -0.12
CA LYS A 125 -0.81 -13.08 1.34
C LYS A 125 -0.07 -14.26 1.94
N LYS A 126 0.75 -13.98 2.97
CA LYS A 126 1.55 -14.98 3.67
C LYS A 126 0.68 -15.80 4.63
N LEU A 127 0.84 -17.11 4.61
CA LEU A 127 0.34 -18.00 5.66
C LEU A 127 1.25 -17.88 6.89
N THR A 128 0.69 -17.56 8.04
CA THR A 128 1.43 -17.48 9.31
C THR A 128 1.43 -18.80 10.07
N LYS A 129 0.53 -19.70 9.72
CA LYS A 129 0.36 -21.03 10.29
C LYS A 129 -0.31 -21.96 9.26
N PRO A 130 -0.38 -23.28 9.51
CA PRO A 130 -1.09 -24.21 8.63
C PRO A 130 -2.52 -23.74 8.34
N PRO A 131 -3.04 -23.94 7.10
CA PRO A 131 -4.38 -23.47 6.74
C PRO A 131 -5.51 -23.96 7.65
N GLU A 132 -5.36 -25.15 8.21
CA GLU A 132 -6.32 -25.81 9.09
C GLU A 132 -6.44 -25.13 10.46
N ASP A 133 -5.38 -24.48 10.92
CA ASP A 133 -5.29 -23.89 12.27
C ASP A 133 -5.93 -22.48 12.34
N TYR A 134 -6.49 -21.98 11.24
CA TYR A 134 -7.13 -20.67 11.24
C TYR A 134 -8.55 -20.77 11.76
N ALA A 135 -8.83 -20.19 12.92
CA ALA A 135 -10.18 -20.12 13.49
C ALA A 135 -11.18 -19.40 12.55
N SER A 136 -10.71 -18.39 11.79
CA SER A 136 -11.48 -17.70 10.76
C SER A 136 -10.69 -17.69 9.46
N PRO A 137 -10.98 -18.59 8.53
CA PRO A 137 -10.27 -18.69 7.25
C PRO A 137 -10.50 -17.47 6.37
N GLY A 138 -9.42 -16.75 6.09
CA GLY A 138 -9.42 -15.65 5.11
C GLY A 138 -9.35 -16.16 3.67
N PRO A 139 -9.41 -15.26 2.65
CA PRO A 139 -9.34 -15.64 1.24
C PRO A 139 -8.15 -16.53 0.89
N HIS A 140 -6.94 -16.14 1.31
CA HIS A 140 -5.70 -16.88 1.08
C HIS A 140 -5.69 -18.26 1.73
N THR A 141 -6.30 -18.40 2.91
CA THR A 141 -6.42 -19.68 3.63
C THR A 141 -7.35 -20.63 2.88
N LYS A 142 -8.50 -20.12 2.41
CA LYS A 142 -9.43 -20.93 1.61
C LYS A 142 -8.80 -21.40 0.30
N VAL A 143 -8.06 -20.53 -0.37
CA VAL A 143 -7.34 -20.91 -1.60
C VAL A 143 -6.24 -21.92 -1.31
N ALA A 144 -5.51 -21.79 -0.19
CA ALA A 144 -4.53 -22.79 0.21
C ALA A 144 -5.16 -24.19 0.45
N MET A 145 -6.33 -24.23 1.12
CA MET A 145 -7.09 -25.48 1.31
C MET A 145 -7.59 -26.05 -0.03
N LEU A 146 -7.98 -25.18 -0.96
CA LEU A 146 -8.42 -25.60 -2.30
C LEU A 146 -7.25 -26.20 -3.09
N LEU A 147 -6.09 -25.55 -3.09
CA LEU A 147 -4.87 -26.06 -3.72
C LEU A 147 -4.44 -27.42 -3.14
N LYS A 148 -4.55 -27.58 -1.81
CA LYS A 148 -4.31 -28.87 -1.14
C LYS A 148 -5.24 -29.98 -1.66
N ARG A 149 -6.51 -29.67 -1.90
CA ARG A 149 -7.48 -30.63 -2.45
C ARG A 149 -7.21 -30.96 -3.93
N LEU A 150 -6.79 -29.97 -4.72
CA LEU A 150 -6.57 -30.14 -6.17
C LEU A 150 -5.24 -30.86 -6.48
N HIS A 151 -4.19 -30.52 -5.78
CA HIS A 151 -2.82 -30.97 -6.09
C HIS A 151 -2.21 -31.92 -5.06
N GLY A 152 -2.95 -32.20 -3.98
CA GLY A 152 -2.47 -33.04 -2.89
C GLY A 152 -1.61 -32.31 -1.85
N GLU A 153 -1.35 -32.96 -0.74
CA GLU A 153 -0.68 -32.38 0.43
C GLU A 153 0.77 -31.97 0.17
N GLN A 154 1.45 -32.67 -0.74
CA GLN A 154 2.84 -32.39 -1.09
C GLN A 154 3.03 -31.04 -1.79
N HIS A 155 2.03 -30.56 -2.51
CA HIS A 155 2.04 -29.31 -3.26
C HIS A 155 1.22 -28.19 -2.57
N ALA A 156 0.70 -28.47 -1.39
CA ALA A 156 -0.05 -27.49 -0.61
C ALA A 156 0.88 -26.40 -0.06
N PRO A 157 0.45 -25.12 -0.11
CA PRO A 157 1.21 -24.02 0.51
C PRO A 157 1.38 -24.23 2.01
N LYS A 158 2.62 -24.10 2.50
CA LYS A 158 3.00 -24.32 3.90
C LYS A 158 2.99 -23.02 4.69
N ALA A 159 3.00 -23.12 6.02
CA ALA A 159 3.22 -21.99 6.90
C ALA A 159 4.53 -21.26 6.52
N GLY A 160 4.48 -19.93 6.41
CA GLY A 160 5.60 -19.12 5.93
C GLY A 160 5.54 -18.77 4.44
N GLU A 161 4.84 -19.54 3.63
CA GLU A 161 4.69 -19.32 2.19
C GLU A 161 3.58 -18.30 1.87
N ARG A 162 3.64 -17.74 0.67
CA ARG A 162 2.63 -16.83 0.17
C ARG A 162 1.67 -17.56 -0.76
N VAL A 163 0.39 -17.26 -0.58
CA VAL A 163 -0.68 -17.79 -1.42
C VAL A 163 -1.19 -16.69 -2.32
N GLU A 164 -1.19 -16.94 -3.61
CA GLU A 164 -1.80 -16.05 -4.60
C GLU A 164 -3.28 -16.42 -4.79
N PHE A 165 -4.10 -15.38 -4.91
CA PHE A 165 -5.54 -15.54 -5.08
C PHE A 165 -6.15 -14.35 -5.79
N ILE A 166 -7.33 -14.55 -6.36
CA ILE A 166 -8.16 -13.51 -6.97
C ILE A 166 -9.51 -13.51 -6.25
N ILE A 167 -10.12 -12.35 -6.08
CA ILE A 167 -11.50 -12.23 -5.61
C ILE A 167 -12.41 -12.18 -6.84
N GLY A 168 -13.12 -13.25 -7.07
CA GLY A 168 -14.07 -13.40 -8.17
C GLY A 168 -15.45 -12.81 -7.87
N MET A 169 -16.38 -13.08 -8.79
CA MET A 169 -17.78 -12.74 -8.61
C MET A 169 -18.38 -13.51 -7.42
N PRO A 170 -19.33 -12.91 -6.70
CA PRO A 170 -19.97 -13.60 -5.60
C PRO A 170 -20.82 -14.78 -6.10
N PRO A 171 -20.66 -15.99 -5.53
CA PRO A 171 -21.52 -17.14 -5.89
C PRO A 171 -22.98 -16.95 -5.47
N HIS A 172 -23.21 -16.07 -4.49
CA HIS A 172 -24.55 -15.64 -4.04
C HIS A 172 -24.47 -14.23 -3.42
N PRO A 173 -25.61 -13.48 -3.30
CA PRO A 173 -25.60 -12.07 -2.88
C PRO A 173 -24.97 -11.78 -1.51
N LYS A 174 -24.97 -12.76 -0.60
CA LYS A 174 -24.40 -12.63 0.77
C LYS A 174 -23.02 -13.29 0.92
N ALA A 175 -22.38 -13.68 -0.17
CA ALA A 175 -21.07 -14.34 -0.13
C ALA A 175 -20.00 -13.44 0.49
N SER A 176 -19.30 -13.95 1.47
CA SER A 176 -18.15 -13.29 2.09
C SER A 176 -16.99 -13.15 1.09
N VAL A 177 -16.07 -12.24 1.36
CA VAL A 177 -14.86 -12.08 0.54
C VAL A 177 -14.06 -13.38 0.45
N SER A 178 -14.03 -14.16 1.52
CA SER A 178 -13.35 -15.45 1.55
C SER A 178 -14.00 -16.49 0.62
N GLU A 179 -15.32 -16.48 0.49
CA GLU A 179 -16.05 -17.40 -0.41
C GLU A 179 -15.87 -17.04 -1.89
N ARG A 180 -15.50 -15.80 -2.16
CA ARG A 180 -15.23 -15.29 -3.50
C ARG A 180 -13.77 -15.52 -3.95
N ALA A 181 -12.93 -16.04 -3.07
CA ALA A 181 -11.52 -16.27 -3.38
C ALA A 181 -11.36 -17.53 -4.25
N VAL A 182 -10.69 -17.36 -5.37
CA VAL A 182 -10.41 -18.39 -6.38
C VAL A 182 -8.90 -18.49 -6.65
N THR A 183 -8.46 -19.63 -7.15
CA THR A 183 -7.07 -19.81 -7.58
C THR A 183 -6.80 -19.05 -8.87
N VAL A 184 -5.56 -18.62 -9.07
CA VAL A 184 -5.14 -17.97 -10.33
C VAL A 184 -5.29 -18.93 -11.51
N GLU A 185 -5.03 -20.22 -11.28
CA GLU A 185 -5.15 -21.28 -12.27
C GLU A 185 -6.57 -21.45 -12.79
N SER A 186 -7.58 -21.45 -11.89
CA SER A 186 -8.98 -21.58 -12.29
C SER A 186 -9.42 -20.42 -13.18
N VAL A 187 -9.02 -19.19 -12.85
CA VAL A 187 -9.36 -18.01 -13.65
C VAL A 187 -8.66 -18.04 -15.03
N ARG A 188 -7.41 -18.51 -15.10
CA ARG A 188 -6.70 -18.68 -16.37
C ARG A 188 -7.32 -19.77 -17.26
N ALA A 189 -7.91 -20.79 -16.65
CA ALA A 189 -8.62 -21.86 -17.34
C ALA A 189 -10.02 -21.44 -17.83
N GLY A 190 -10.48 -20.23 -17.52
CA GLY A 190 -11.79 -19.72 -17.97
C GLY A 190 -12.96 -20.10 -17.06
N ALA A 191 -12.69 -20.44 -15.82
CA ALA A 191 -13.72 -20.77 -14.82
C ALA A 191 -14.28 -19.51 -14.13
#